data_f037de647dafdaedf201b2eee45c8301
#
_entry.id   f037de647dafdaedf201b2eee45c8301
#
_cell.length_a   1.000
_cell.length_b   1.000
_cell.length_c   1.000
_cell.angle_alpha   90.00
_cell.angle_beta   90.00
_cell.angle_gamma   90.00
#
_symmetry.space_group_name_H-M   'P 1'
#
loop_
_entity.id
_entity.type
_entity.pdbx_description
1 polymer ?
#
loop_
_entity_poly.entity_id
_entity_poly.type
_entity_poly.pdbx_seq_one_letter_code
_entity_poly.pdbx_strand_id
1 'polypeptide(L)'
;ATGTYSFDQSEVTVGEVFKTALEEAGLSYVGIENNYISSITAPEIYGGYELKEMDNGKNSGWMYTVNGVHPDRGLNEWYVTTGDEIVWHYIDDYKVEQSDMKDESGFASSGNASTWNKWLEALDETPGARERGEKVENQIKQIDETIELTDECEAKITTARKAYDSLTREEKRYVSNYDVLLKAEEQLAALKKEKADKEAADAVIAQIDALPTAENVTLEHQEAVDAARDAYSKLTDDQKKLVSKETTDKLERAEKKIAQLLEEQAADLVLEEMNALPSKDNLTLDDEVALAGAEAHYNALSDAQKEYLNGKAPESVAKLGELRTQLEKLKKDAADKAAADAVTEKLNALPSEEDVMFQDEAVLKQAREAYDALSEDQKKFVSGEAYDKLEKAEKKLEALKAEAEAVTKQIQELPAVGDLKLE
;
A
#
# COMPACT_ATOMS: atom_id res chain seq x y z
N ALA A 1 23.40 9.56 -46.63
CA ALA A 1 22.42 10.09 -45.71
C ALA A 1 22.90 11.48 -45.21
N THR A 2 22.06 12.41 -45.14
CA THR A 2 22.31 13.72 -44.50
C THR A 2 21.26 13.93 -43.44
N GLY A 3 21.69 14.27 -42.25
CA GLY A 3 20.77 14.50 -41.12
C GLY A 3 21.39 15.40 -40.06
N THR A 4 20.56 15.94 -39.21
CA THR A 4 20.98 16.62 -37.97
C THR A 4 20.62 15.72 -36.80
N TYR A 5 21.60 15.37 -35.99
CA TYR A 5 21.44 14.47 -34.87
C TYR A 5 21.59 15.21 -33.56
N SER A 6 20.73 14.88 -32.61
CA SER A 6 20.77 15.44 -31.26
C SER A 6 21.00 14.32 -30.25
N PHE A 7 21.88 14.55 -29.30
CA PHE A 7 22.22 13.59 -28.26
C PHE A 7 22.02 14.25 -26.89
N ASP A 8 21.45 13.49 -25.97
CA ASP A 8 21.24 13.95 -24.57
C ASP A 8 22.52 13.85 -23.73
N GLN A 9 23.58 13.26 -24.29
CA GLN A 9 24.88 13.08 -23.65
C GLN A 9 25.73 14.35 -23.82
N SER A 10 26.51 14.67 -22.79
CA SER A 10 27.41 15.82 -22.86
C SER A 10 28.61 15.62 -23.79
N GLU A 11 28.96 14.38 -24.08
CA GLU A 11 30.12 13.96 -24.87
C GLU A 11 29.70 12.88 -25.84
N VAL A 12 29.90 13.14 -27.13
CA VAL A 12 29.53 12.24 -28.22
C VAL A 12 30.72 12.07 -29.16
N THR A 13 31.02 10.85 -29.54
CA THR A 13 32.07 10.54 -30.51
C THR A 13 31.56 10.60 -31.95
N VAL A 14 32.44 10.77 -32.90
CA VAL A 14 32.12 10.64 -34.33
C VAL A 14 31.50 9.26 -34.63
N GLY A 15 32.00 8.21 -33.94
CA GLY A 15 31.48 6.85 -34.09
C GLY A 15 30.02 6.72 -33.68
N GLU A 16 29.61 7.37 -32.59
CA GLU A 16 28.21 7.37 -32.12
C GLU A 16 27.29 8.13 -33.07
N VAL A 17 27.73 9.30 -33.54
CA VAL A 17 26.96 10.05 -34.56
C VAL A 17 26.79 9.24 -35.82
N PHE A 18 27.88 8.62 -36.29
CA PHE A 18 27.86 7.84 -37.53
C PHE A 18 27.03 6.57 -37.39
N LYS A 19 27.16 5.88 -36.25
CA LYS A 19 26.32 4.73 -35.93
C LYS A 19 24.84 5.07 -36.03
N THR A 20 24.44 6.15 -35.37
CA THR A 20 23.04 6.64 -35.40
C THR A 20 22.60 6.93 -36.83
N ALA A 21 23.44 7.64 -37.61
CA ALA A 21 23.11 7.97 -39.00
C ALA A 21 22.97 6.74 -39.90
N LEU A 22 23.82 5.72 -39.73
CA LEU A 22 23.73 4.47 -40.48
C LEU A 22 22.48 3.67 -40.12
N GLU A 23 22.21 3.52 -38.83
CA GLU A 23 21.03 2.80 -38.33
C GLU A 23 19.73 3.46 -38.78
N GLU A 24 19.60 4.77 -38.72
CA GLU A 24 18.44 5.50 -39.24
C GLU A 24 18.30 5.41 -40.76
N ALA A 25 19.42 5.33 -41.49
CA ALA A 25 19.40 5.13 -42.92
C ALA A 25 19.13 3.64 -43.31
N GLY A 26 19.06 2.70 -42.37
CA GLY A 26 18.89 1.30 -42.59
C GLY A 26 20.13 0.65 -43.26
N LEU A 27 21.29 1.23 -43.06
CA LEU A 27 22.58 0.72 -43.62
C LEU A 27 23.25 -0.18 -42.58
N SER A 28 23.77 -1.33 -43.06
CA SER A 28 24.65 -2.18 -42.24
C SER A 28 26.10 -1.77 -42.41
N TYR A 29 26.91 -1.98 -41.36
CA TYR A 29 28.31 -1.57 -41.37
C TYR A 29 29.17 -2.53 -40.57
N VAL A 30 30.50 -2.49 -40.82
CA VAL A 30 31.50 -3.28 -40.11
C VAL A 30 32.63 -2.36 -39.68
N GLY A 31 33.08 -2.48 -38.44
CA GLY A 31 34.34 -1.92 -37.94
C GLY A 31 34.24 -0.75 -36.98
N ILE A 32 33.07 -0.20 -36.71
CA ILE A 32 32.93 0.95 -35.74
C ILE A 32 33.57 0.63 -34.38
N GLU A 33 33.40 -0.59 -33.90
CA GLU A 33 33.99 -1.07 -32.64
C GLU A 33 35.53 -1.09 -32.66
N ASN A 34 36.12 -1.07 -33.83
CA ASN A 34 37.57 -1.05 -34.03
C ASN A 34 38.09 0.37 -34.40
N ASN A 35 37.34 1.42 -34.12
CA ASN A 35 37.70 2.80 -34.49
C ASN A 35 37.77 3.08 -35.98
N TYR A 36 37.19 2.23 -36.83
CA TYR A 36 37.33 2.28 -38.27
C TYR A 36 36.09 1.69 -38.96
N ILE A 37 35.79 2.11 -40.18
CA ILE A 37 34.76 1.50 -41.02
C ILE A 37 35.45 0.75 -42.18
N SER A 38 35.29 -0.57 -42.19
CA SER A 38 35.78 -1.41 -43.25
C SER A 38 34.76 -1.64 -44.37
N SER A 39 33.47 -1.64 -44.07
CA SER A 39 32.42 -1.76 -45.11
C SER A 39 31.12 -1.07 -44.66
N ILE A 40 30.35 -0.63 -45.65
CA ILE A 40 28.97 -0.21 -45.50
C ILE A 40 28.12 -0.93 -46.55
N THR A 41 26.99 -1.50 -46.13
CA THR A 41 26.08 -2.26 -46.99
C THR A 41 24.71 -1.57 -47.08
N ALA A 42 24.27 -1.33 -48.29
CA ALA A 42 22.93 -0.80 -48.56
C ALA A 42 21.83 -1.83 -48.25
N PRO A 43 20.62 -1.43 -47.87
CA PRO A 43 19.48 -2.33 -47.68
C PRO A 43 19.18 -3.13 -48.99
N GLU A 44 18.65 -4.36 -48.83
CA GLU A 44 18.20 -5.21 -49.91
C GLU A 44 17.27 -4.53 -50.92
N ILE A 45 16.41 -3.60 -50.46
CA ILE A 45 15.50 -2.81 -51.31
C ILE A 45 16.24 -1.91 -52.29
N TYR A 46 17.54 -1.64 -52.05
CA TYR A 46 18.46 -0.93 -52.94
C TYR A 46 19.51 -1.85 -53.54
N GLY A 47 19.27 -3.16 -53.52
CA GLY A 47 20.14 -4.18 -54.15
C GLY A 47 21.22 -4.77 -53.24
N GLY A 48 21.20 -4.46 -51.92
CA GLY A 48 22.15 -5.04 -50.96
C GLY A 48 23.63 -4.75 -51.28
N TYR A 49 23.90 -3.66 -52.00
CA TYR A 49 25.27 -3.33 -52.42
C TYR A 49 26.17 -3.03 -51.23
N GLU A 50 27.27 -3.74 -51.15
CA GLU A 50 28.30 -3.53 -50.12
C GLU A 50 29.51 -2.85 -50.75
N LEU A 51 30.03 -1.82 -50.09
CA LEU A 51 31.24 -1.11 -50.47
C LEU A 51 32.28 -1.24 -49.37
N LYS A 52 33.36 -1.98 -49.65
CA LYS A 52 34.46 -2.31 -48.71
C LYS A 52 35.70 -1.50 -48.98
N GLU A 53 36.53 -1.42 -47.97
CA GLU A 53 37.92 -1.00 -48.17
C GLU A 53 38.61 -1.87 -49.23
N MET A 54 39.46 -1.24 -50.00
CA MET A 54 40.24 -1.90 -51.13
C MET A 54 39.39 -2.39 -52.32
N ASP A 55 38.06 -2.15 -52.37
CA ASP A 55 37.24 -2.55 -53.54
C ASP A 55 37.66 -1.82 -54.82
N ASN A 56 38.10 -0.55 -54.71
CA ASN A 56 38.50 0.28 -55.85
C ASN A 56 40.04 0.45 -55.95
N GLY A 57 40.80 -0.42 -55.28
CA GLY A 57 42.25 -0.39 -55.27
C GLY A 57 42.85 -0.39 -53.84
N LYS A 58 44.12 -0.68 -53.74
CA LYS A 58 44.80 -0.89 -52.44
C LYS A 58 44.78 0.29 -51.47
N ASN A 59 44.44 1.48 -51.95
CA ASN A 59 44.36 2.69 -51.14
C ASN A 59 42.92 3.21 -51.05
N SER A 60 41.95 2.46 -51.51
CA SER A 60 40.54 2.89 -51.43
C SER A 60 39.95 2.48 -50.08
N GLY A 61 39.02 3.30 -49.59
CA GLY A 61 38.37 3.05 -48.31
C GLY A 61 37.47 4.18 -47.83
N TRP A 62 36.88 3.96 -46.68
CA TRP A 62 36.01 4.93 -46.04
C TRP A 62 36.82 5.95 -45.23
N MET A 63 36.56 7.21 -45.47
CA MET A 63 37.22 8.35 -44.81
C MET A 63 36.15 9.25 -44.21
N TYR A 64 36.52 10.04 -43.22
CA TYR A 64 35.63 11.05 -42.67
C TYR A 64 36.35 12.37 -42.39
N THR A 65 35.59 13.42 -42.43
CA THR A 65 36.05 14.75 -42.05
C THR A 65 35.13 15.31 -40.93
N VAL A 66 35.72 16.12 -40.09
CA VAL A 66 34.98 16.97 -39.14
C VAL A 66 35.30 18.43 -39.49
N ASN A 67 34.24 19.16 -39.89
CA ASN A 67 34.38 20.54 -40.38
C ASN A 67 35.38 20.69 -41.54
N GLY A 68 35.35 19.71 -42.45
CA GLY A 68 36.25 19.69 -43.62
C GLY A 68 37.67 19.24 -43.37
N VAL A 69 38.00 18.79 -42.14
CA VAL A 69 39.34 18.35 -41.74
C VAL A 69 39.33 16.85 -41.46
N HIS A 70 40.28 16.12 -42.00
CA HIS A 70 40.53 14.69 -41.68
C HIS A 70 41.18 14.57 -40.30
N PRO A 71 40.54 13.97 -39.31
CA PRO A 71 41.15 13.71 -38.02
C PRO A 71 42.28 12.68 -38.12
N ASP A 72 43.30 12.82 -37.26
CA ASP A 72 44.39 11.84 -37.11
C ASP A 72 44.08 10.72 -36.12
N ARG A 73 42.82 10.56 -35.76
CA ARG A 73 42.34 9.59 -34.75
C ARG A 73 41.20 8.76 -35.25
N GLY A 74 40.98 7.64 -34.56
CA GLY A 74 39.84 6.76 -34.81
C GLY A 74 38.53 7.44 -34.45
N LEU A 75 37.47 6.98 -35.04
CA LEU A 75 36.13 7.61 -34.91
C LEU A 75 35.54 7.56 -33.51
N ASN A 76 35.96 6.67 -32.63
CA ASN A 76 35.57 6.61 -31.22
C ASN A 76 36.48 7.43 -30.31
N GLU A 77 37.57 8.02 -30.86
CA GLU A 77 38.54 8.85 -30.15
C GLU A 77 38.36 10.34 -30.45
N TRP A 78 37.46 10.68 -31.36
CA TRP A 78 37.16 12.06 -31.71
C TRP A 78 35.79 12.47 -31.20
N TYR A 79 35.78 13.34 -30.22
CA TYR A 79 34.58 13.91 -29.66
C TYR A 79 34.09 15.09 -30.47
N VAL A 80 32.80 15.16 -30.71
CA VAL A 80 32.12 16.21 -31.45
C VAL A 80 31.42 17.19 -30.51
N THR A 81 31.23 18.40 -30.99
CA THR A 81 30.48 19.44 -30.29
C THR A 81 29.33 19.94 -31.13
N THR A 82 28.36 20.61 -30.50
CA THR A 82 27.18 21.14 -31.21
C THR A 82 27.64 22.07 -32.33
N GLY A 83 27.15 21.77 -33.54
CA GLY A 83 27.46 22.49 -34.76
C GLY A 83 28.60 21.90 -35.58
N ASP A 84 29.21 20.78 -35.16
CA ASP A 84 30.18 20.07 -36.00
C ASP A 84 29.49 19.47 -37.22
N GLU A 85 30.12 19.62 -38.38
CA GLU A 85 29.75 18.95 -39.61
C GLU A 85 30.65 17.75 -39.82
N ILE A 86 30.04 16.55 -39.89
CA ILE A 86 30.76 15.30 -40.15
C ILE A 86 30.37 14.82 -41.53
N VAL A 87 31.40 14.64 -42.40
CA VAL A 87 31.20 14.09 -43.74
C VAL A 87 31.89 12.76 -43.88
N TRP A 88 31.14 11.70 -44.18
CA TRP A 88 31.66 10.40 -44.54
C TRP A 88 31.62 10.23 -46.04
N HIS A 89 32.73 9.77 -46.59
CA HIS A 89 32.84 9.49 -48.04
C HIS A 89 33.75 8.31 -48.29
N TYR A 90 33.54 7.67 -49.44
CA TYR A 90 34.43 6.63 -49.91
C TYR A 90 35.37 7.22 -50.96
N ILE A 91 36.62 6.88 -50.86
CA ILE A 91 37.65 7.39 -51.78
C ILE A 91 38.40 6.24 -52.44
N ASP A 92 38.74 6.41 -53.72
CA ASP A 92 39.48 5.42 -54.51
C ASP A 92 41.01 5.41 -54.19
N ASP A 93 41.54 6.56 -53.79
CA ASP A 93 42.94 6.64 -53.31
C ASP A 93 43.07 7.74 -52.28
N TYR A 94 43.10 7.40 -50.98
CA TYR A 94 43.25 8.32 -49.88
C TYR A 94 44.54 9.16 -49.92
N LYS A 95 45.55 8.70 -50.67
CA LYS A 95 46.80 9.48 -50.88
C LYS A 95 46.58 10.66 -51.80
N VAL A 96 45.68 10.54 -52.78
CA VAL A 96 45.33 11.63 -53.68
C VAL A 96 44.50 12.67 -52.94
N GLU A 97 43.53 12.24 -52.18
CA GLU A 97 42.73 13.16 -51.37
C GLU A 97 43.58 13.94 -50.37
N GLN A 98 44.49 13.25 -49.69
CA GLN A 98 45.48 13.90 -48.85
C GLN A 98 46.33 14.96 -49.62
N SER A 99 46.57 14.71 -50.92
CA SER A 99 47.28 15.65 -51.78
C SER A 99 46.46 16.85 -52.21
N ASP A 100 45.16 16.67 -52.31
CA ASP A 100 44.22 17.66 -52.79
C ASP A 100 43.71 18.55 -51.63
N MET A 101 43.88 18.11 -50.39
CA MET A 101 43.67 18.91 -49.20
C MET A 101 44.77 19.95 -49.15
N LYS A 102 44.51 21.03 -49.76
CA LYS A 102 45.44 22.17 -49.87
C LYS A 102 45.63 22.83 -48.57
N ASP A 103 46.70 22.44 -47.92
CA ASP A 103 47.40 23.47 -47.23
C ASP A 103 48.59 23.93 -48.09
N GLU A 104 48.89 25.16 -47.96
CA GLU A 104 50.07 25.78 -48.60
C GLU A 104 51.38 25.24 -48.03
N SER A 105 51.33 24.29 -47.07
CA SER A 105 52.44 23.70 -46.36
C SER A 105 53.04 22.43 -47.06
N GLY A 106 52.49 22.01 -48.20
CA GLY A 106 53.04 20.87 -48.95
C GLY A 106 52.77 19.50 -48.30
N PHE A 107 51.72 19.39 -47.59
CA PHE A 107 51.28 18.21 -46.80
C PHE A 107 50.95 16.97 -47.67
N ALA A 108 50.96 17.17 -48.88
CA ALA A 108 50.41 16.35 -49.93
C ALA A 108 50.99 15.00 -50.14
N SER A 109 52.02 14.51 -49.50
CA SER A 109 52.62 13.35 -50.14
C SER A 109 53.28 12.27 -49.31
N SER A 110 53.35 12.38 -48.01
CA SER A 110 54.24 11.46 -47.31
C SER A 110 53.56 10.41 -46.44
N GLY A 111 52.27 10.48 -46.16
CA GLY A 111 51.52 9.46 -45.45
C GLY A 111 52.13 8.95 -44.14
N ASN A 112 52.95 9.78 -43.47
CA ASN A 112 53.53 9.39 -42.20
C ASN A 112 52.99 10.28 -41.06
N ALA A 113 52.98 9.74 -39.86
CA ALA A 113 52.46 10.41 -38.66
C ALA A 113 53.06 11.76 -38.39
N SER A 114 54.29 12.01 -38.79
CA SER A 114 54.98 13.31 -38.60
C SER A 114 54.38 14.42 -39.47
N THR A 115 53.82 14.07 -40.59
CA THR A 115 53.20 14.99 -41.53
C THR A 115 51.80 15.36 -41.06
N TRP A 116 51.05 14.39 -40.58
CA TRP A 116 49.75 14.63 -39.94
C TRP A 116 49.87 15.57 -38.74
N ASN A 117 50.88 15.37 -37.92
CA ASN A 117 51.15 16.24 -36.79
C ASN A 117 51.46 17.70 -37.19
N LYS A 118 52.22 17.90 -38.26
CA LYS A 118 52.52 19.24 -38.80
C LYS A 118 51.27 19.90 -39.39
N TRP A 119 50.44 19.14 -40.02
CA TRP A 119 49.19 19.66 -40.58
C TRP A 119 48.18 20.03 -39.46
N LEU A 120 48.06 19.23 -38.43
CA LEU A 120 47.28 19.56 -37.27
C LEU A 120 47.82 20.79 -36.53
N GLU A 121 49.15 20.97 -36.49
CA GLU A 121 49.77 22.20 -35.96
C GLU A 121 49.45 23.41 -36.81
N ALA A 122 49.38 23.25 -38.17
CA ALA A 122 48.99 24.33 -39.07
C ALA A 122 47.51 24.71 -38.99
N LEU A 123 46.65 23.76 -38.55
CA LEU A 123 45.24 24.00 -38.30
C LEU A 123 44.94 24.48 -36.88
N ASP A 124 45.94 24.58 -36.02
CA ASP A 124 45.80 25.15 -34.67
C ASP A 124 45.59 26.67 -34.80
N GLU A 125 44.35 27.10 -35.04
CA GLU A 125 43.95 28.50 -35.18
C GLU A 125 44.25 29.29 -33.90
N THR A 126 44.32 28.59 -32.76
CA THR A 126 44.60 29.20 -31.45
C THR A 126 46.01 28.82 -30.97
N PRO A 127 47.00 29.73 -30.96
CA PRO A 127 48.34 29.41 -30.49
C PRO A 127 48.34 28.75 -29.09
N GLY A 128 48.96 27.56 -28.97
CA GLY A 128 49.07 26.83 -27.73
C GLY A 128 47.87 25.93 -27.41
N ALA A 129 46.90 25.74 -28.32
CA ALA A 129 45.72 24.85 -28.11
C ALA A 129 46.18 23.42 -27.84
N ARG A 130 47.12 22.89 -28.62
CA ARG A 130 47.73 21.56 -28.40
C ARG A 130 48.35 21.44 -27.00
N GLU A 131 49.17 22.43 -26.60
CA GLU A 131 49.82 22.41 -25.27
C GLU A 131 48.82 22.37 -24.13
N ARG A 132 47.72 23.14 -24.26
CA ARG A 132 46.65 23.14 -23.26
C ARG A 132 45.86 21.82 -23.22
N GLY A 133 45.55 21.22 -24.36
CA GLY A 133 44.91 19.89 -24.46
C GLY A 133 45.82 18.81 -23.87
N GLU A 134 47.08 18.72 -24.29
CA GLU A 134 48.04 17.72 -23.78
C GLU A 134 48.30 17.89 -22.26
N LYS A 135 48.22 19.11 -21.71
CA LYS A 135 48.28 19.32 -20.27
C LYS A 135 47.11 18.64 -19.55
N VAL A 136 45.89 18.73 -20.07
CA VAL A 136 44.73 18.07 -19.50
C VAL A 136 44.82 16.56 -19.70
N GLU A 137 45.25 16.06 -20.87
CA GLU A 137 45.55 14.67 -21.09
C GLU A 137 46.50 14.08 -20.04
N ASN A 138 47.57 14.83 -19.71
CA ASN A 138 48.52 14.45 -18.67
C ASN A 138 47.90 14.47 -17.26
N GLN A 139 46.92 15.35 -16.99
CA GLN A 139 46.18 15.33 -15.72
C GLN A 139 45.29 14.10 -15.62
N ILE A 140 44.63 13.72 -16.71
CA ILE A 140 43.82 12.49 -16.76
C ILE A 140 44.68 11.24 -16.55
N LYS A 141 45.92 11.19 -17.11
CA LYS A 141 46.89 10.11 -16.87
C LYS A 141 47.29 9.91 -15.41
N GLN A 142 47.05 10.93 -14.55
CA GLN A 142 47.32 10.83 -13.11
C GLN A 142 46.15 10.25 -12.31
N ILE A 143 45.03 10.00 -12.93
CA ILE A 143 43.90 9.26 -12.33
C ILE A 143 44.36 7.83 -12.15
N ASP A 144 44.16 7.29 -10.95
CA ASP A 144 44.56 5.93 -10.63
C ASP A 144 43.73 4.90 -11.45
N GLU A 145 44.34 3.79 -11.86
CA GLU A 145 43.66 2.72 -12.60
C GLU A 145 42.52 2.10 -11.75
N THR A 146 42.70 2.07 -10.44
CA THR A 146 41.67 1.61 -9.49
C THR A 146 41.08 2.82 -8.78
N ILE A 147 39.81 3.07 -9.00
CA ILE A 147 39.10 4.16 -8.37
C ILE A 147 38.68 3.74 -6.96
N GLU A 148 39.12 4.54 -5.99
CA GLU A 148 38.77 4.38 -4.58
C GLU A 148 38.00 5.60 -4.07
N LEU A 149 37.14 5.38 -3.10
CA LEU A 149 36.36 6.47 -2.48
C LEU A 149 37.20 7.23 -1.45
N THR A 150 38.25 7.91 -1.93
CA THR A 150 39.14 8.75 -1.13
C THR A 150 39.08 10.18 -1.63
N ASP A 151 39.32 11.14 -0.74
CA ASP A 151 39.37 12.58 -1.09
C ASP A 151 40.42 12.87 -2.16
N GLU A 152 41.55 12.15 -2.15
CA GLU A 152 42.62 12.30 -3.13
C GLU A 152 42.18 11.86 -4.53
N CYS A 153 41.56 10.67 -4.64
CA CYS A 153 41.06 10.14 -5.91
C CYS A 153 39.95 11.04 -6.48
N GLU A 154 39.00 11.43 -5.65
CA GLU A 154 37.95 12.36 -6.04
C GLU A 154 38.47 13.72 -6.49
N ALA A 155 39.51 14.26 -5.81
CA ALA A 155 40.15 15.52 -6.18
C ALA A 155 40.86 15.43 -7.55
N LYS A 156 41.55 14.30 -7.84
CA LYS A 156 42.20 14.08 -9.15
C LYS A 156 41.16 14.09 -10.27
N ILE A 157 40.07 13.31 -10.14
CA ILE A 157 38.98 13.21 -11.12
C ILE A 157 38.29 14.58 -11.30
N THR A 158 37.93 15.25 -10.20
CA THR A 158 37.26 16.55 -10.24
C THR A 158 38.15 17.62 -10.88
N THR A 159 39.46 17.58 -10.61
CA THR A 159 40.43 18.53 -11.19
C THR A 159 40.58 18.29 -12.69
N ALA A 160 40.71 17.02 -13.11
CA ALA A 160 40.77 16.68 -14.51
C ALA A 160 39.50 17.08 -15.26
N ARG A 161 38.30 16.83 -14.68
CA ARG A 161 37.01 17.26 -15.25
C ARG A 161 36.97 18.78 -15.44
N LYS A 162 37.23 19.53 -14.40
CA LYS A 162 37.26 21.02 -14.49
C LYS A 162 38.24 21.53 -15.53
N ALA A 163 39.41 20.92 -15.63
CA ALA A 163 40.40 21.28 -16.62
C ALA A 163 39.90 20.95 -18.05
N TYR A 164 39.32 19.78 -18.25
CA TYR A 164 38.72 19.38 -19.53
C TYR A 164 37.57 20.31 -19.95
N ASP A 165 36.65 20.61 -19.00
CA ASP A 165 35.49 21.48 -19.28
C ASP A 165 35.91 22.93 -19.62
N SER A 166 37.10 23.38 -19.14
CA SER A 166 37.64 24.70 -19.46
C SER A 166 38.29 24.79 -20.84
N LEU A 167 38.53 23.64 -21.50
CA LEU A 167 39.10 23.61 -22.84
C LEU A 167 38.11 24.10 -23.88
N THR A 168 38.64 24.84 -24.86
CA THR A 168 37.90 25.12 -26.10
C THR A 168 37.71 23.86 -26.92
N ARG A 169 36.80 23.90 -27.91
CA ARG A 169 36.61 22.84 -28.87
C ARG A 169 37.89 22.37 -29.54
N GLU A 170 38.76 23.28 -29.93
CA GLU A 170 40.03 22.99 -30.56
C GLU A 170 40.99 22.28 -29.59
N GLU A 171 41.09 22.75 -28.37
CA GLU A 171 41.94 22.19 -27.34
C GLU A 171 41.52 20.76 -26.93
N LYS A 172 40.21 20.49 -26.87
CA LYS A 172 39.65 19.14 -26.60
C LYS A 172 40.09 18.09 -27.62
N ARG A 173 40.39 18.46 -28.86
CA ARG A 173 40.90 17.56 -29.89
C ARG A 173 42.25 16.92 -29.53
N TYR A 174 43.01 17.57 -28.65
CA TYR A 174 44.30 17.08 -28.20
C TYR A 174 44.25 16.24 -26.91
N VAL A 175 43.06 15.90 -26.41
CA VAL A 175 42.84 15.01 -25.25
C VAL A 175 42.44 13.65 -25.73
N SER A 176 43.42 12.72 -25.86
CA SER A 176 43.16 11.39 -26.42
C SER A 176 42.62 10.35 -25.44
N ASN A 177 42.67 10.64 -24.15
CA ASN A 177 42.33 9.73 -23.06
C ASN A 177 41.08 10.19 -22.28
N TYR A 178 40.19 10.91 -22.94
CA TYR A 178 38.97 11.41 -22.31
C TYR A 178 38.06 10.28 -21.78
N ASP A 179 38.06 9.12 -22.47
CA ASP A 179 37.35 7.91 -22.04
C ASP A 179 37.79 7.41 -20.66
N VAL A 180 39.10 7.62 -20.30
CA VAL A 180 39.61 7.27 -18.97
C VAL A 180 38.92 8.13 -17.90
N LEU A 181 38.77 9.44 -18.18
CA LEU A 181 38.08 10.36 -17.25
C LEU A 181 36.61 9.96 -17.08
N LEU A 182 35.89 9.66 -18.18
CA LEU A 182 34.51 9.23 -18.14
C LEU A 182 34.32 7.94 -17.32
N LYS A 183 35.15 6.94 -17.56
CA LYS A 183 35.12 5.68 -16.79
C LYS A 183 35.42 5.89 -15.31
N ALA A 184 36.37 6.75 -15.00
CA ALA A 184 36.71 7.07 -13.61
C ALA A 184 35.55 7.78 -12.88
N GLU A 185 34.85 8.68 -13.56
CA GLU A 185 33.66 9.35 -13.03
C GLU A 185 32.52 8.39 -12.81
N GLU A 186 32.24 7.50 -13.76
CA GLU A 186 31.23 6.47 -13.64
C GLU A 186 31.51 5.54 -12.46
N GLN A 187 32.75 5.07 -12.32
CA GLN A 187 33.16 4.23 -11.19
C GLN A 187 33.04 4.96 -9.86
N LEU A 188 33.48 6.23 -9.79
CA LEU A 188 33.36 7.05 -8.58
C LEU A 188 31.89 7.27 -8.21
N ALA A 189 31.02 7.54 -9.17
CA ALA A 189 29.58 7.69 -8.96
C ALA A 189 28.94 6.38 -8.46
N ALA A 190 29.35 5.24 -9.01
CA ALA A 190 28.90 3.93 -8.57
C ALA A 190 29.29 3.63 -7.12
N LEU A 191 30.56 3.89 -6.76
CA LEU A 191 31.05 3.72 -5.39
C LEU A 191 30.35 4.65 -4.38
N LYS A 192 30.09 5.90 -4.77
CA LYS A 192 29.32 6.85 -3.94
C LYS A 192 27.89 6.36 -3.73
N LYS A 193 27.26 5.85 -4.79
CA LYS A 193 25.92 5.27 -4.70
C LYS A 193 25.89 4.05 -3.78
N GLU A 194 26.83 3.11 -3.95
CA GLU A 194 26.94 1.93 -3.11
C GLU A 194 27.12 2.29 -1.63
N LYS A 195 27.98 3.26 -1.33
CA LYS A 195 28.16 3.76 0.04
C LYS A 195 26.88 4.35 0.60
N ALA A 196 26.21 5.22 -0.15
CA ALA A 196 24.95 5.84 0.28
C ALA A 196 23.83 4.80 0.48
N ASP A 197 23.73 3.81 -0.42
CA ASP A 197 22.78 2.72 -0.30
C ASP A 197 23.03 1.87 0.95
N LYS A 198 24.32 1.59 1.22
CA LYS A 198 24.71 0.88 2.45
C LYS A 198 24.41 1.69 3.70
N GLU A 199 24.76 2.96 3.74
CA GLU A 199 24.48 3.84 4.90
C GLU A 199 22.96 3.93 5.16
N ALA A 200 22.15 4.03 4.12
CA ALA A 200 20.68 4.04 4.25
C ALA A 200 20.14 2.71 4.80
N ALA A 201 20.64 1.58 4.30
CA ALA A 201 20.25 0.27 4.79
C ALA A 201 20.71 0.04 6.24
N ASP A 202 21.97 0.39 6.58
CA ASP A 202 22.52 0.25 7.93
C ASP A 202 21.75 1.07 8.96
N ALA A 203 21.29 2.28 8.59
CA ALA A 203 20.44 3.10 9.45
C ALA A 203 19.10 2.44 9.77
N VAL A 204 18.48 1.78 8.79
CA VAL A 204 17.22 1.02 8.99
C VAL A 204 17.48 -0.25 9.81
N ILE A 205 18.56 -0.96 9.52
CA ILE A 205 18.96 -2.15 10.31
C ILE A 205 19.13 -1.77 11.77
N ALA A 206 19.83 -0.66 12.06
CA ALA A 206 20.02 -0.19 13.43
C ALA A 206 18.69 0.13 14.14
N GLN A 207 17.71 0.71 13.45
CA GLN A 207 16.38 0.95 14.02
C GLN A 207 15.65 -0.35 14.33
N ILE A 208 15.68 -1.33 13.43
CA ILE A 208 15.06 -2.64 13.64
C ILE A 208 15.77 -3.41 14.76
N ASP A 209 17.10 -3.34 14.82
CA ASP A 209 17.88 -4.02 15.83
C ASP A 209 17.66 -3.45 17.24
N ALA A 210 17.33 -2.18 17.34
CA ALA A 210 16.94 -1.53 18.59
C ALA A 210 15.57 -1.97 19.12
N LEU A 211 14.70 -2.56 18.28
CA LEU A 211 13.43 -3.11 18.73
C LEU A 211 13.65 -4.29 19.67
N PRO A 212 12.81 -4.44 20.71
CA PRO A 212 12.86 -5.61 21.57
C PRO A 212 12.53 -6.91 20.80
N THR A 213 12.84 -8.05 21.37
CA THR A 213 12.39 -9.35 20.82
C THR A 213 10.87 -9.43 20.89
N ALA A 214 10.25 -10.20 20.00
CA ALA A 214 8.78 -10.27 19.89
C ALA A 214 8.09 -10.62 21.24
N GLU A 215 8.74 -11.40 22.11
CA GLU A 215 8.22 -11.75 23.43
C GLU A 215 8.18 -10.54 24.38
N ASN A 216 9.05 -9.56 24.16
CA ASN A 216 9.19 -8.36 25.01
C ASN A 216 8.54 -7.11 24.40
N VAL A 217 7.94 -7.23 23.20
CA VAL A 217 7.20 -6.15 22.57
C VAL A 217 5.92 -5.88 23.36
N THR A 218 5.69 -4.59 23.68
CA THR A 218 4.47 -4.08 24.31
C THR A 218 3.87 -2.99 23.44
N LEU A 219 2.66 -2.53 23.72
CA LEU A 219 2.02 -1.41 22.99
C LEU A 219 2.81 -0.11 23.07
N GLU A 220 3.64 0.09 24.08
CA GLU A 220 4.54 1.24 24.20
C GLU A 220 5.58 1.28 23.07
N HIS A 221 5.87 0.14 22.45
CA HIS A 221 6.82 0.03 21.34
C HIS A 221 6.17 0.24 19.96
N GLN A 222 4.85 0.47 19.88
CA GLN A 222 4.13 0.61 18.62
C GLN A 222 4.74 1.69 17.74
N GLU A 223 4.96 2.89 18.27
CA GLU A 223 5.55 4.01 17.51
C GLU A 223 6.93 3.66 16.94
N ALA A 224 7.76 2.96 17.70
CA ALA A 224 9.09 2.54 17.25
C ALA A 224 9.02 1.46 16.15
N VAL A 225 8.07 0.52 16.26
CA VAL A 225 7.84 -0.52 15.23
C VAL A 225 7.31 0.11 13.95
N ASP A 226 6.35 1.02 14.03
CA ASP A 226 5.79 1.74 12.90
C ASP A 226 6.86 2.60 12.19
N ALA A 227 7.69 3.32 12.97
CA ALA A 227 8.81 4.10 12.44
C ALA A 227 9.85 3.24 11.71
N ALA A 228 10.18 2.06 12.25
CA ALA A 228 11.10 1.12 11.61
C ALA A 228 10.51 0.57 10.29
N ARG A 229 9.21 0.26 10.25
CA ARG A 229 8.50 -0.17 9.02
C ARG A 229 8.49 0.93 7.98
N ASP A 230 8.18 2.15 8.37
CA ASP A 230 8.19 3.32 7.49
C ASP A 230 9.57 3.58 6.90
N ALA A 231 10.62 3.48 7.72
CA ALA A 231 12.00 3.62 7.26
C ALA A 231 12.37 2.51 6.26
N TYR A 232 12.04 1.25 6.56
CA TYR A 232 12.27 0.12 5.65
C TYR A 232 11.49 0.29 4.33
N SER A 233 10.26 0.78 4.39
CA SER A 233 9.41 0.96 3.21
C SER A 233 9.96 1.98 2.23
N LYS A 234 10.67 2.99 2.73
CA LYS A 234 11.31 4.07 1.95
C LYS A 234 12.61 3.65 1.26
N LEU A 235 13.19 2.52 1.64
CA LEU A 235 14.36 1.98 0.97
C LEU A 235 14.04 1.60 -0.48
N THR A 236 14.99 1.85 -1.37
CA THR A 236 14.94 1.33 -2.76
C THR A 236 15.09 -0.19 -2.78
N ASP A 237 14.78 -0.83 -3.90
CA ASP A 237 14.92 -2.28 -4.04
C ASP A 237 16.37 -2.74 -3.86
N ASP A 238 17.36 -1.94 -4.29
CA ASP A 238 18.77 -2.24 -4.10
C ASP A 238 19.18 -2.12 -2.61
N GLN A 239 18.71 -1.09 -1.91
CA GLN A 239 18.93 -0.94 -0.47
C GLN A 239 18.27 -2.03 0.34
N LYS A 240 17.05 -2.48 -0.03
CA LYS A 240 16.36 -3.59 0.62
C LYS A 240 17.13 -4.91 0.51
N LYS A 241 17.87 -5.14 -0.57
CA LYS A 241 18.73 -6.32 -0.73
C LYS A 241 19.87 -6.37 0.29
N LEU A 242 20.26 -5.21 0.84
CA LEU A 242 21.31 -5.11 1.87
C LEU A 242 20.78 -5.41 3.28
N VAL A 243 19.45 -5.41 3.47
CA VAL A 243 18.84 -5.77 4.76
C VAL A 243 18.65 -7.29 4.80
N SER A 244 19.19 -7.92 5.85
CA SER A 244 19.13 -9.37 5.99
C SER A 244 17.69 -9.86 6.21
N LYS A 245 17.44 -11.12 5.80
CA LYS A 245 16.15 -11.77 6.08
C LYS A 245 15.88 -11.86 7.59
N GLU A 246 16.89 -12.09 8.40
CA GLU A 246 16.77 -12.15 9.86
C GLU A 246 16.26 -10.82 10.43
N THR A 247 16.79 -9.70 9.94
CA THR A 247 16.37 -8.35 10.33
C THR A 247 14.91 -8.08 9.93
N THR A 248 14.53 -8.41 8.70
CA THR A 248 13.13 -8.24 8.25
C THR A 248 12.17 -9.15 9.01
N ASP A 249 12.54 -10.41 9.27
CA ASP A 249 11.74 -11.33 10.07
C ASP A 249 11.57 -10.85 11.53
N LYS A 250 12.56 -10.14 12.09
CA LYS A 250 12.44 -9.50 13.41
C LYS A 250 11.37 -8.40 13.40
N LEU A 251 11.41 -7.53 12.39
CA LEU A 251 10.42 -6.47 12.24
C LEU A 251 9.00 -7.05 12.07
N GLU A 252 8.83 -8.04 11.19
CA GLU A 252 7.53 -8.68 10.95
C GLU A 252 6.97 -9.35 12.21
N ARG A 253 7.83 -9.97 13.03
CA ARG A 253 7.42 -10.55 14.31
C ARG A 253 7.00 -9.48 15.32
N ALA A 254 7.71 -8.35 15.36
CA ALA A 254 7.35 -7.23 16.22
C ALA A 254 6.00 -6.63 15.81
N GLU A 255 5.75 -6.41 14.52
CA GLU A 255 4.47 -5.93 13.99
C GLU A 255 3.32 -6.88 14.31
N LYS A 256 3.54 -8.17 14.08
CA LYS A 256 2.54 -9.19 14.41
C LYS A 256 2.20 -9.18 15.89
N LYS A 257 3.20 -8.96 16.75
CA LYS A 257 2.96 -8.89 18.20
C LYS A 257 2.18 -7.63 18.58
N ILE A 258 2.49 -6.47 17.99
CA ILE A 258 1.70 -5.24 18.19
C ILE A 258 0.26 -5.44 17.74
N ALA A 259 0.04 -6.00 16.56
CA ALA A 259 -1.30 -6.29 16.05
C ALA A 259 -2.07 -7.22 17.03
N GLN A 260 -1.44 -8.27 17.52
CA GLN A 260 -2.03 -9.17 18.53
C GLN A 260 -2.40 -8.41 19.81
N LEU A 261 -1.51 -7.56 20.33
CA LEU A 261 -1.76 -6.81 21.56
C LEU A 261 -2.91 -5.79 21.38
N LEU A 262 -3.06 -5.18 20.22
CA LEU A 262 -4.18 -4.29 19.91
C LEU A 262 -5.51 -5.06 19.86
N GLU A 263 -5.50 -6.25 19.27
CA GLU A 263 -6.67 -7.14 19.27
C GLU A 263 -7.05 -7.56 20.70
N GLU A 264 -6.07 -7.95 21.52
CA GLU A 264 -6.26 -8.28 22.92
C GLU A 264 -6.81 -7.09 23.73
N GLN A 265 -6.26 -5.89 23.51
CA GLN A 265 -6.75 -4.67 24.15
C GLN A 265 -8.20 -4.35 23.79
N ALA A 266 -8.55 -4.49 22.50
CA ALA A 266 -9.93 -4.28 22.05
C ALA A 266 -10.90 -5.29 22.72
N ALA A 267 -10.48 -6.53 22.86
CA ALA A 267 -11.25 -7.55 23.56
C ALA A 267 -11.39 -7.25 25.08
N ASP A 268 -10.32 -6.75 25.70
CA ASP A 268 -10.33 -6.37 27.12
C ASP A 268 -11.34 -5.24 27.42
N LEU A 269 -11.52 -4.27 26.51
CA LEU A 269 -12.55 -3.25 26.65
C LEU A 269 -13.96 -3.86 26.69
N VAL A 270 -14.24 -4.86 25.84
CA VAL A 270 -15.51 -5.58 25.88
C VAL A 270 -15.66 -6.38 27.16
N LEU A 271 -14.56 -6.99 27.66
CA LEU A 271 -14.57 -7.67 28.94
C LEU A 271 -14.90 -6.72 30.11
N GLU A 272 -14.39 -5.50 30.11
CA GLU A 272 -14.74 -4.49 31.11
C GLU A 272 -16.24 -4.16 31.08
N GLU A 273 -16.84 -3.99 29.90
CA GLU A 273 -18.28 -3.79 29.76
C GLU A 273 -19.07 -4.98 30.31
N MET A 274 -18.68 -6.22 29.97
CA MET A 274 -19.32 -7.43 30.48
C MET A 274 -19.22 -7.55 32.03
N ASN A 275 -18.08 -7.16 32.59
CA ASN A 275 -17.85 -7.20 34.02
C ASN A 275 -18.64 -6.10 34.77
N ALA A 276 -18.92 -4.98 34.11
CA ALA A 276 -19.73 -3.90 34.67
C ALA A 276 -21.23 -4.27 34.76
N LEU A 277 -21.69 -5.29 34.04
CA LEU A 277 -23.08 -5.76 34.15
C LEU A 277 -23.37 -6.32 35.56
N PRO A 278 -24.61 -6.15 36.06
CA PRO A 278 -24.99 -6.67 37.37
C PRO A 278 -24.90 -8.20 37.42
N SER A 279 -24.91 -8.75 38.62
CA SER A 279 -25.10 -10.20 38.79
C SER A 279 -26.51 -10.60 38.38
N LYS A 280 -26.71 -11.89 38.10
CA LYS A 280 -28.01 -12.46 37.72
C LYS A 280 -29.13 -12.10 38.73
N ASP A 281 -28.82 -12.10 40.01
CA ASP A 281 -29.80 -11.83 41.07
C ASP A 281 -30.14 -10.36 41.21
N ASN A 282 -29.28 -9.47 40.72
CA ASN A 282 -29.46 -8.00 40.76
C ASN A 282 -29.92 -7.43 39.40
N LEU A 283 -30.10 -8.29 38.37
CA LEU A 283 -30.53 -7.85 37.06
C LEU A 283 -31.98 -7.33 37.09
N THR A 284 -32.19 -6.18 36.50
CA THR A 284 -33.50 -5.56 36.33
C THR A 284 -33.84 -5.31 34.87
N LEU A 285 -35.06 -4.91 34.55
CA LEU A 285 -35.46 -4.54 33.18
C LEU A 285 -34.71 -3.29 32.68
N ASP A 286 -34.26 -2.41 33.57
CA ASP A 286 -33.50 -1.20 33.21
C ASP A 286 -32.13 -1.51 32.67
N ASP A 287 -31.58 -2.69 32.95
CA ASP A 287 -30.28 -3.17 32.47
C ASP A 287 -30.31 -3.71 31.04
N GLU A 288 -31.49 -3.75 30.41
CA GLU A 288 -31.66 -4.29 29.06
C GLU A 288 -30.72 -3.66 28.02
N VAL A 289 -30.62 -2.34 28.05
CA VAL A 289 -29.79 -1.60 27.07
C VAL A 289 -28.31 -1.90 27.30
N ALA A 290 -27.85 -1.95 28.53
CA ALA A 290 -26.46 -2.25 28.87
C ALA A 290 -26.10 -3.70 28.48
N LEU A 291 -26.96 -4.67 28.78
CA LEU A 291 -26.75 -6.06 28.40
C LEU A 291 -26.74 -6.23 26.88
N ALA A 292 -27.69 -5.64 26.16
CA ALA A 292 -27.76 -5.70 24.70
C ALA A 292 -26.52 -5.05 24.05
N GLY A 293 -26.01 -3.96 24.62
CA GLY A 293 -24.76 -3.32 24.18
C GLY A 293 -23.54 -4.26 24.33
N ALA A 294 -23.36 -4.81 25.52
CA ALA A 294 -22.26 -5.75 25.79
C ALA A 294 -22.33 -7.00 24.91
N GLU A 295 -23.54 -7.56 24.67
CA GLU A 295 -23.75 -8.68 23.76
C GLU A 295 -23.41 -8.31 22.32
N ALA A 296 -23.79 -7.13 21.84
CA ALA A 296 -23.50 -6.65 20.50
C ALA A 296 -21.98 -6.49 20.30
N HIS A 297 -21.28 -5.88 21.25
CA HIS A 297 -19.84 -5.72 21.19
C HIS A 297 -19.11 -7.06 21.26
N TYR A 298 -19.52 -7.99 22.13
CA TYR A 298 -18.97 -9.33 22.17
C TYR A 298 -19.19 -10.09 20.84
N ASN A 299 -20.37 -9.98 20.26
CA ASN A 299 -20.67 -10.63 18.99
C ASN A 299 -19.86 -10.04 17.81
N ALA A 300 -19.52 -8.76 17.86
CA ALA A 300 -18.72 -8.07 16.87
C ALA A 300 -17.20 -8.44 16.93
N LEU A 301 -16.74 -9.03 18.03
CA LEU A 301 -15.36 -9.51 18.16
C LEU A 301 -15.04 -10.58 17.12
N SER A 302 -13.78 -10.57 16.65
CA SER A 302 -13.22 -11.63 15.82
C SER A 302 -13.18 -12.98 16.58
N ASP A 303 -13.02 -14.08 15.84
CA ASP A 303 -12.89 -15.40 16.46
C ASP A 303 -11.65 -15.48 17.38
N ALA A 304 -10.54 -14.83 17.01
CA ALA A 304 -9.31 -14.78 17.82
C ALA A 304 -9.53 -14.00 19.12
N GLN A 305 -10.26 -12.88 19.08
CA GLN A 305 -10.61 -12.10 20.26
C GLN A 305 -11.56 -12.87 21.20
N LYS A 306 -12.54 -13.58 20.63
CA LYS A 306 -13.43 -14.46 21.40
C LYS A 306 -12.68 -15.61 22.05
N GLU A 307 -11.73 -16.22 21.33
CA GLU A 307 -10.87 -17.27 21.88
C GLU A 307 -10.01 -16.74 23.03
N TYR A 308 -9.43 -15.54 22.86
CA TYR A 308 -8.66 -14.86 23.91
C TYR A 308 -9.52 -14.63 25.16
N LEU A 309 -10.75 -14.10 25.02
CA LEU A 309 -11.67 -13.87 26.17
C LEU A 309 -12.12 -15.18 26.81
N ASN A 310 -12.41 -16.21 26.04
CA ASN A 310 -12.75 -17.53 26.57
C ASN A 310 -11.59 -18.16 27.36
N GLY A 311 -10.34 -17.90 26.97
CA GLY A 311 -9.17 -18.32 27.73
C GLY A 311 -8.92 -17.48 28.98
N LYS A 312 -9.17 -16.18 28.92
CA LYS A 312 -8.87 -15.22 29.98
C LYS A 312 -9.98 -15.12 31.05
N ALA A 313 -11.25 -15.12 30.64
CA ALA A 313 -12.39 -14.89 31.52
C ALA A 313 -13.64 -15.69 31.05
N PRO A 314 -13.58 -17.02 31.06
CA PRO A 314 -14.69 -17.87 30.58
C PRO A 314 -15.99 -17.64 31.35
N GLU A 315 -15.89 -17.33 32.66
CA GLU A 315 -17.05 -17.01 33.48
C GLU A 315 -17.76 -15.72 33.06
N SER A 316 -17.05 -14.69 32.62
CA SER A 316 -17.65 -13.44 32.13
C SER A 316 -18.39 -13.68 30.81
N VAL A 317 -17.85 -14.54 29.94
CA VAL A 317 -18.50 -14.95 28.69
C VAL A 317 -19.78 -15.75 28.98
N ALA A 318 -19.71 -16.71 29.90
CA ALA A 318 -20.89 -17.49 30.30
C ALA A 318 -21.99 -16.63 30.94
N LYS A 319 -21.59 -15.65 31.75
CA LYS A 319 -22.49 -14.70 32.41
C LYS A 319 -23.42 -13.97 31.41
N LEU A 320 -22.94 -13.57 30.23
CA LEU A 320 -23.80 -12.93 29.22
C LEU A 320 -25.00 -13.82 28.86
N GLY A 321 -24.79 -15.08 28.58
CA GLY A 321 -25.87 -16.01 28.28
C GLY A 321 -26.84 -16.22 29.43
N GLU A 322 -26.33 -16.26 30.67
CA GLU A 322 -27.14 -16.35 31.87
C GLU A 322 -28.00 -15.10 32.10
N LEU A 323 -27.40 -13.90 31.93
CA LEU A 323 -28.08 -12.62 32.06
C LEU A 323 -29.17 -12.47 30.99
N ARG A 324 -28.89 -12.88 29.75
CA ARG A 324 -29.88 -12.89 28.67
C ARG A 324 -31.08 -13.74 29.03
N THR A 325 -30.84 -14.95 29.50
CA THR A 325 -31.90 -15.86 29.92
C THR A 325 -32.72 -15.29 31.07
N GLN A 326 -32.06 -14.66 32.04
CA GLN A 326 -32.72 -14.01 33.18
C GLN A 326 -33.54 -12.79 32.73
N LEU A 327 -33.03 -11.97 31.82
CA LEU A 327 -33.77 -10.79 31.31
C LEU A 327 -35.07 -11.21 30.59
N GLU A 328 -34.99 -12.26 29.75
CA GLU A 328 -36.17 -12.79 29.06
C GLU A 328 -37.21 -13.29 30.06
N LYS A 329 -36.76 -13.92 31.16
CA LYS A 329 -37.66 -14.34 32.24
C LYS A 329 -38.30 -13.13 32.92
N LEU A 330 -37.53 -12.08 33.28
CA LEU A 330 -38.05 -10.86 33.89
C LEU A 330 -39.07 -10.18 32.98
N LYS A 331 -38.82 -10.10 31.68
CA LYS A 331 -39.77 -9.56 30.70
C LYS A 331 -41.09 -10.36 30.69
N LYS A 332 -40.98 -11.71 30.68
CA LYS A 332 -42.12 -12.57 30.71
C LYS A 332 -42.91 -12.37 32.01
N ASP A 333 -42.24 -12.37 33.16
CA ASP A 333 -42.86 -12.19 34.47
C ASP A 333 -43.58 -10.83 34.57
N ALA A 334 -42.96 -9.75 34.04
CA ALA A 334 -43.58 -8.42 34.00
C ALA A 334 -44.80 -8.38 33.07
N ALA A 335 -44.77 -9.03 31.92
CA ALA A 335 -45.91 -9.11 31.02
C ALA A 335 -47.03 -9.95 31.61
N ASP A 336 -46.69 -11.08 32.25
CA ASP A 336 -47.65 -11.94 32.92
C ASP A 336 -48.31 -11.20 34.11
N LYS A 337 -47.51 -10.45 34.88
CA LYS A 337 -48.01 -9.63 35.95
C LYS A 337 -48.95 -8.53 35.44
N ALA A 338 -48.57 -7.81 34.37
CA ALA A 338 -49.44 -6.76 33.80
C ALA A 338 -50.78 -7.32 33.30
N ALA A 339 -50.79 -8.47 32.71
CA ALA A 339 -52.03 -9.18 32.30
C ALA A 339 -52.90 -9.53 33.52
N ALA A 340 -52.28 -10.06 34.57
CA ALA A 340 -52.96 -10.41 35.82
C ALA A 340 -53.49 -9.19 36.56
N ASP A 341 -52.71 -8.09 36.62
CA ASP A 341 -53.13 -6.83 37.25
C ASP A 341 -54.37 -6.27 36.54
N ALA A 342 -54.43 -6.29 35.20
CA ALA A 342 -55.61 -5.85 34.43
C ALA A 342 -56.86 -6.69 34.71
N VAL A 343 -56.71 -7.99 34.98
CA VAL A 343 -57.82 -8.85 35.41
C VAL A 343 -58.16 -8.58 36.87
N THR A 344 -57.19 -8.44 37.75
CA THR A 344 -57.37 -8.10 39.16
C THR A 344 -58.16 -6.80 39.34
N GLU A 345 -57.91 -5.76 38.53
CA GLU A 345 -58.68 -4.53 38.51
C GLU A 345 -60.19 -4.81 38.16
N LYS A 346 -60.46 -5.63 37.17
CA LYS A 346 -61.82 -6.02 36.79
C LYS A 346 -62.50 -6.76 37.95
N LEU A 347 -61.81 -7.68 38.62
CA LEU A 347 -62.34 -8.43 39.74
C LEU A 347 -62.61 -7.52 40.94
N ASN A 348 -61.74 -6.56 41.21
CA ASN A 348 -61.92 -5.58 42.28
C ASN A 348 -63.13 -4.66 42.05
N ALA A 349 -63.44 -4.37 40.76
CA ALA A 349 -64.57 -3.53 40.38
C ALA A 349 -65.95 -4.26 40.53
N LEU A 350 -65.99 -5.58 40.78
CA LEU A 350 -67.23 -6.34 41.00
C LEU A 350 -67.93 -5.84 42.27
N PRO A 351 -69.29 -5.98 42.35
CA PRO A 351 -70.03 -5.71 43.56
C PRO A 351 -69.58 -6.62 44.73
N SER A 352 -69.74 -6.16 45.97
CA SER A 352 -69.57 -7.05 47.13
C SER A 352 -70.60 -8.16 47.13
N GLU A 353 -70.35 -9.28 47.81
CA GLU A 353 -71.28 -10.41 47.91
C GLU A 353 -72.69 -9.94 48.32
N GLU A 354 -72.79 -8.96 49.22
CA GLU A 354 -74.05 -8.42 49.73
C GLU A 354 -74.86 -7.61 48.72
N ASP A 355 -74.08 -6.94 47.77
CA ASP A 355 -74.66 -6.00 46.80
C ASP A 355 -74.97 -6.67 45.43
N VAL A 356 -74.66 -7.97 45.24
CA VAL A 356 -74.84 -8.64 43.97
C VAL A 356 -76.35 -8.75 43.66
N MET A 357 -76.72 -8.37 42.45
CA MET A 357 -78.05 -8.42 41.88
C MET A 357 -78.10 -9.17 40.57
N PHE A 358 -79.26 -9.51 40.06
CA PHE A 358 -79.43 -10.21 38.76
C PHE A 358 -78.85 -9.43 37.60
N GLN A 359 -78.86 -8.10 37.63
CA GLN A 359 -78.32 -7.29 36.59
C GLN A 359 -76.77 -7.41 36.47
N ASP A 360 -76.11 -7.96 37.48
CA ASP A 360 -74.64 -8.10 37.52
C ASP A 360 -74.18 -9.38 36.82
N GLU A 361 -75.09 -10.25 36.30
CA GLU A 361 -74.76 -11.48 35.64
C GLU A 361 -73.79 -11.28 34.49
N ALA A 362 -73.98 -10.24 33.64
CA ALA A 362 -73.13 -10.01 32.46
C ALA A 362 -71.72 -9.62 32.87
N VAL A 363 -71.55 -8.78 33.88
CA VAL A 363 -70.24 -8.32 34.36
C VAL A 363 -69.47 -9.44 35.09
N LEU A 364 -70.18 -10.26 35.88
CA LEU A 364 -69.61 -11.44 36.55
C LEU A 364 -69.11 -12.48 35.50
N LYS A 365 -69.90 -12.73 34.48
CA LYS A 365 -69.52 -13.62 33.38
C LYS A 365 -68.30 -13.10 32.66
N GLN A 366 -68.23 -11.81 32.31
CA GLN A 366 -67.06 -11.19 31.66
C GLN A 366 -65.81 -11.25 32.57
N ALA A 367 -65.95 -11.06 33.85
CA ALA A 367 -64.86 -11.18 34.80
C ALA A 367 -64.34 -12.60 34.91
N ARG A 368 -65.19 -13.59 34.93
CA ARG A 368 -64.81 -15.03 34.87
C ARG A 368 -64.09 -15.38 33.58
N GLU A 369 -64.67 -15.00 32.45
CA GLU A 369 -64.03 -15.22 31.14
C GLU A 369 -62.66 -14.58 31.07
N ALA A 370 -62.46 -13.37 31.60
CA ALA A 370 -61.17 -12.68 31.65
C ALA A 370 -60.17 -13.43 32.54
N TYR A 371 -60.57 -13.94 33.70
CA TYR A 371 -59.72 -14.76 34.57
C TYR A 371 -59.33 -16.11 33.92
N ASP A 372 -60.32 -16.77 33.33
CA ASP A 372 -60.10 -18.10 32.71
C ASP A 372 -59.24 -18.04 31.45
N ALA A 373 -59.18 -16.85 30.79
CA ALA A 373 -58.31 -16.60 29.65
C ALA A 373 -56.82 -16.41 30.06
N LEU A 374 -56.52 -16.18 31.33
CA LEU A 374 -55.16 -16.09 31.83
C LEU A 374 -54.49 -17.49 31.78
N SER A 375 -53.20 -17.50 31.45
CA SER A 375 -52.36 -18.68 31.60
C SER A 375 -52.17 -19.06 33.07
N GLU A 376 -51.76 -20.28 33.35
CA GLU A 376 -51.47 -20.70 34.74
C GLU A 376 -50.36 -19.87 35.41
N ASP A 377 -49.38 -19.37 34.64
CA ASP A 377 -48.37 -18.48 35.16
C ASP A 377 -48.94 -17.10 35.51
N GLN A 378 -49.82 -16.54 34.70
CA GLN A 378 -50.50 -15.27 34.93
C GLN A 378 -51.42 -15.31 36.14
N LYS A 379 -52.18 -16.43 36.29
CA LYS A 379 -53.05 -16.64 37.44
C LYS A 379 -52.34 -16.57 38.79
N LYS A 380 -51.02 -16.93 38.80
CA LYS A 380 -50.21 -16.80 40.04
C LYS A 380 -50.04 -15.35 40.55
N PHE A 381 -50.18 -14.37 39.65
CA PHE A 381 -50.06 -12.95 39.96
C PHE A 381 -51.43 -12.29 40.29
N VAL A 382 -52.56 -12.97 40.07
CA VAL A 382 -53.87 -12.43 40.42
C VAL A 382 -54.01 -12.39 41.95
N SER A 383 -54.49 -11.28 42.50
CA SER A 383 -54.73 -11.17 43.93
C SER A 383 -55.74 -12.22 44.41
N GLY A 384 -55.36 -13.00 45.43
CA GLY A 384 -56.24 -14.01 46.01
C GLY A 384 -57.54 -13.37 46.54
N GLU A 385 -57.49 -12.19 47.13
CA GLU A 385 -58.65 -11.47 47.59
C GLU A 385 -59.62 -11.10 46.46
N ALA A 386 -59.04 -10.67 45.29
CA ALA A 386 -59.86 -10.34 44.14
C ALA A 386 -60.53 -11.61 43.52
N TYR A 387 -59.81 -12.71 43.48
CA TYR A 387 -60.36 -13.99 43.00
C TYR A 387 -61.46 -14.52 43.94
N ASP A 388 -61.24 -14.48 45.28
CA ASP A 388 -62.24 -14.84 46.28
C ASP A 388 -63.51 -13.99 46.15
N LYS A 389 -63.35 -12.67 45.81
CA LYS A 389 -64.49 -11.80 45.57
C LYS A 389 -65.32 -12.25 44.38
N LEU A 390 -64.68 -12.66 43.26
CA LEU A 390 -65.39 -13.23 42.10
C LEU A 390 -66.15 -14.48 42.50
N GLU A 391 -65.54 -15.45 43.20
CA GLU A 391 -66.20 -16.68 43.60
C GLU A 391 -67.37 -16.45 44.50
N LYS A 392 -67.25 -15.56 45.47
CA LYS A 392 -68.36 -15.20 46.36
C LYS A 392 -69.54 -14.52 45.63
N ALA A 393 -69.19 -13.61 44.69
CA ALA A 393 -70.20 -12.94 43.90
C ALA A 393 -70.94 -13.87 42.96
N GLU A 394 -70.27 -14.82 42.32
CA GLU A 394 -70.90 -15.85 41.50
C GLU A 394 -71.75 -16.77 42.28
N LYS A 395 -71.30 -17.24 43.45
CA LYS A 395 -72.06 -18.09 44.33
C LYS A 395 -73.34 -17.37 44.83
N LYS A 396 -73.25 -16.09 45.13
CA LYS A 396 -74.42 -15.31 45.50
C LYS A 396 -75.42 -15.15 44.36
N LEU A 397 -74.93 -14.87 43.15
CA LEU A 397 -75.78 -14.81 41.96
C LEU A 397 -76.48 -16.14 41.68
N GLU A 398 -75.81 -17.29 41.84
CA GLU A 398 -76.38 -18.58 41.72
C GLU A 398 -77.44 -18.85 42.74
N ALA A 399 -77.21 -18.44 44.00
CA ALA A 399 -78.22 -18.55 45.06
C ALA A 399 -79.46 -17.70 44.75
N LEU A 400 -79.27 -16.43 44.28
CA LEU A 400 -80.41 -15.61 43.86
C LEU A 400 -81.20 -16.21 42.70
N LYS A 401 -80.56 -16.83 41.72
CA LYS A 401 -81.22 -17.50 40.63
C LYS A 401 -82.04 -18.69 41.12
N ALA A 402 -81.47 -19.50 42.03
CA ALA A 402 -82.16 -20.64 42.60
C ALA A 402 -83.39 -20.20 43.42
N GLU A 403 -83.28 -19.13 44.21
CA GLU A 403 -84.39 -18.53 44.93
C GLU A 403 -85.50 -18.04 43.96
N ALA A 404 -85.11 -17.31 42.89
CA ALA A 404 -86.06 -16.83 41.88
C ALA A 404 -86.80 -18.01 41.13
N GLU A 405 -86.05 -19.05 40.81
CA GLU A 405 -86.63 -20.24 40.23
C GLU A 405 -87.61 -20.92 41.19
N ALA A 406 -87.26 -21.05 42.48
CA ALA A 406 -88.16 -21.62 43.49
C ALA A 406 -89.45 -20.79 43.65
N VAL A 407 -89.33 -19.45 43.71
CA VAL A 407 -90.46 -18.52 43.76
C VAL A 407 -91.30 -18.66 42.46
N THR A 408 -90.64 -18.70 41.30
CA THR A 408 -91.35 -18.90 40.00
C THR A 408 -92.17 -20.18 39.99
N LYS A 409 -91.55 -21.27 40.46
CA LYS A 409 -92.26 -22.59 40.59
C LYS A 409 -93.45 -22.50 41.55
N GLN A 410 -93.26 -21.84 42.71
CA GLN A 410 -94.37 -21.64 43.64
C GLN A 410 -95.49 -20.82 43.01
N ILE A 411 -95.18 -19.81 42.25
CA ILE A 411 -96.20 -19.02 41.53
C ILE A 411 -96.89 -19.86 40.45
N GLN A 412 -96.21 -20.72 39.75
CA GLN A 412 -96.77 -21.62 38.72
C GLN A 412 -97.70 -22.67 39.34
N GLU A 413 -97.41 -23.04 40.60
CA GLU A 413 -98.25 -23.99 41.38
C GLU A 413 -99.53 -23.37 42.03
N LEU A 414 -99.64 -22.02 41.97
CA LEU A 414 -100.82 -21.34 42.43
C LEU A 414 -102.04 -21.71 41.57
N PRO A 415 -103.25 -21.90 42.22
CA PRO A 415 -104.47 -22.18 41.47
C PRO A 415 -104.81 -21.04 40.50
N ALA A 416 -105.26 -21.37 39.29
CA ALA A 416 -105.74 -20.37 38.35
C ALA A 416 -106.79 -19.44 38.99
N VAL A 417 -106.79 -18.14 38.65
CA VAL A 417 -107.73 -17.16 39.22
C VAL A 417 -109.16 -17.57 39.18
N GLY A 418 -109.56 -18.46 38.20
CA GLY A 418 -110.88 -19.02 38.06
C GLY A 418 -111.28 -20.12 39.08
N ASP A 419 -110.25 -20.71 39.78
CA ASP A 419 -110.40 -21.73 40.78
C ASP A 419 -110.37 -21.26 42.23
N LEU A 420 -110.21 -19.96 42.44
CA LEU A 420 -110.21 -19.36 43.75
C LEU A 420 -111.65 -19.24 44.25
N LYS A 421 -111.97 -20.05 45.26
CA LYS A 421 -113.23 -19.87 46.01
C LYS A 421 -113.06 -18.85 47.10
N LEU A 422 -113.90 -17.80 47.05
CA LEU A 422 -114.07 -16.89 48.18
C LEU A 422 -114.84 -17.62 49.27
N GLU A 423 -114.20 -17.93 50.39
CA GLU A 423 -114.93 -18.31 51.58
C GLU A 423 -115.56 -17.12 52.28
#